data_6c093ec8c82448f8d4466bef4b7bfab4
#
_entry.id   6c093ec8c82448f8d4466bef4b7bfab4
#
_cell.length_a   1.000
_cell.length_b   1.000
_cell.length_c   1.000
_cell.angle_alpha   90.00
_cell.angle_beta   90.00
_cell.angle_gamma   90.00
#
_symmetry.space_group_name_H-M   'P 1'
#
loop_
_entity.id
_entity.type
_entity.pdbx_description
1 polymer ?
#
loop_
_entity_poly.entity_id
_entity_poly.type
_entity_poly.pdbx_seq_one_letter_code
_entity_poly.pdbx_strand_id
1 'polypeptide(L)'
;MKKIISLLVCMFLLTSYSITAQKYKRKKQQNTTQFEEKYYDAMQWRNIGPYRGGRSAAVTGVANKANLFFMGATGGGVWKTTDAGNSWENISDGFFGGSVGSVAVSEWDNNVIYVGNGEKTVRGNVSSGDGVWKSVDAGKTWKHIGLKNSRHIPRIRIHPKNPDIVYAAVLGDLYKSSAERGVYKSINGGLSW
;
A
#
# COMPACT_ATOMS: atom_id res chain seq x y z
N MET A 1 -10.75 17.70 -67.71
CA MET A 1 -11.60 18.17 -66.59
C MET A 1 -12.64 17.14 -66.13
N LYS A 2 -13.46 16.56 -67.01
CA LYS A 2 -14.51 15.59 -66.62
C LYS A 2 -13.99 14.32 -65.87
N LYS A 3 -12.81 13.80 -66.21
CA LYS A 3 -12.21 12.62 -65.53
C LYS A 3 -11.69 12.91 -64.13
N ILE A 4 -11.23 14.12 -63.84
CA ILE A 4 -10.74 14.54 -62.54
C ILE A 4 -11.91 14.76 -61.55
N ILE A 5 -13.02 15.28 -62.04
CA ILE A 5 -14.24 15.46 -61.26
C ILE A 5 -14.86 14.11 -60.89
N SER A 6 -14.84 13.13 -61.78
CA SER A 6 -15.30 11.78 -61.48
C SER A 6 -14.47 11.07 -60.40
N LEU A 7 -13.15 11.29 -60.40
CA LEU A 7 -12.26 10.68 -59.39
C LEU A 7 -12.47 11.32 -58.00
N LEU A 8 -12.70 12.63 -57.94
CA LEU A 8 -13.00 13.36 -56.69
C LEU A 8 -14.36 12.96 -56.11
N VAL A 9 -15.38 12.72 -56.94
CA VAL A 9 -16.69 12.27 -56.47
C VAL A 9 -16.62 10.83 -55.93
N CYS A 10 -15.85 9.93 -56.57
CA CYS A 10 -15.60 8.59 -56.01
C CYS A 10 -14.86 8.59 -54.69
N MET A 11 -13.89 9.52 -54.52
CA MET A 11 -13.15 9.64 -53.28
C MET A 11 -14.01 10.18 -52.13
N PHE A 12 -14.97 11.05 -52.42
CA PHE A 12 -15.91 11.59 -51.42
C PHE A 12 -16.98 10.55 -51.00
N LEU A 13 -17.33 9.62 -51.86
CA LEU A 13 -18.28 8.52 -51.55
C LEU A 13 -17.67 7.43 -50.69
N LEU A 14 -16.32 7.34 -50.62
CA LEU A 14 -15.62 6.35 -49.81
C LEU A 14 -15.38 6.86 -48.34
N THR A 15 -15.56 8.15 -48.08
CA THR A 15 -15.36 8.71 -46.72
C THR A 15 -16.63 8.76 -45.88
N SER A 16 -17.76 8.35 -46.38
CA SER A 16 -19.04 8.35 -45.67
C SER A 16 -19.42 7.02 -45.01
N TYR A 17 -18.48 6.07 -44.90
CA TYR A 17 -18.68 4.96 -43.98
C TYR A 17 -18.49 5.47 -42.56
N SER A 18 -19.55 6.01 -41.98
CA SER A 18 -19.67 6.21 -40.56
C SER A 18 -19.42 4.89 -39.86
N ILE A 19 -18.28 4.74 -39.21
CA ILE A 19 -18.04 3.64 -38.29
C ILE A 19 -19.00 3.88 -37.14
N THR A 20 -20.19 3.33 -37.21
CA THR A 20 -21.08 3.18 -36.08
C THR A 20 -20.40 2.19 -35.14
N ALA A 21 -19.62 2.71 -34.19
CA ALA A 21 -19.15 1.94 -33.08
C ALA A 21 -20.40 1.36 -32.40
N GLN A 22 -20.68 0.10 -32.65
CA GLN A 22 -21.70 -0.64 -31.92
C GLN A 22 -21.34 -0.54 -30.47
N LYS A 23 -22.04 0.32 -29.68
CA LYS A 23 -22.05 0.27 -28.23
C LYS A 23 -22.52 -1.15 -27.90
N TYR A 24 -21.56 -2.02 -27.65
CA TYR A 24 -21.83 -3.34 -27.09
C TYR A 24 -22.43 -3.07 -25.71
N LYS A 25 -23.78 -3.07 -25.67
CA LYS A 25 -24.48 -3.11 -24.37
C LYS A 25 -24.07 -4.43 -23.75
N ARG A 26 -23.07 -4.36 -22.84
CA ARG A 26 -22.83 -5.45 -21.89
C ARG A 26 -24.20 -5.70 -21.25
N LYS A 27 -24.88 -6.77 -21.67
CA LYS A 27 -25.96 -7.33 -20.87
C LYS A 27 -25.35 -7.49 -19.47
N LYS A 28 -25.84 -6.75 -18.49
CA LYS A 28 -25.59 -7.03 -17.08
C LYS A 28 -25.99 -8.49 -16.95
N GLN A 29 -25.00 -9.37 -16.85
CA GLN A 29 -25.24 -10.76 -16.54
C GLN A 29 -25.89 -10.68 -15.16
N GLN A 30 -27.20 -10.86 -15.10
CA GLN A 30 -27.86 -11.12 -13.84
C GLN A 30 -27.18 -12.38 -13.33
N ASN A 31 -26.30 -12.23 -12.34
CA ASN A 31 -25.89 -13.35 -11.51
C ASN A 31 -27.18 -13.85 -10.86
N THR A 32 -27.85 -14.77 -11.53
CA THR A 32 -28.81 -15.63 -10.88
C THR A 32 -27.96 -16.51 -9.98
N THR A 33 -27.76 -16.06 -8.73
CA THR A 33 -27.22 -16.92 -7.71
C THR A 33 -28.14 -18.13 -7.66
N GLN A 34 -27.62 -19.29 -7.96
CA GLN A 34 -28.35 -20.55 -8.00
C GLN A 34 -28.91 -20.90 -6.60
N PHE A 35 -28.40 -20.24 -5.58
CA PHE A 35 -28.76 -20.38 -4.18
C PHE A 35 -28.85 -19.01 -3.51
N GLU A 36 -29.71 -18.89 -2.49
CA GLU A 36 -29.83 -17.67 -1.72
C GLU A 36 -28.58 -17.43 -0.86
N GLU A 37 -28.19 -16.15 -0.68
CA GLU A 37 -26.96 -15.75 0.07
C GLU A 37 -26.92 -16.35 1.48
N LYS A 38 -28.08 -16.52 2.14
CA LYS A 38 -28.16 -17.12 3.48
C LYS A 38 -27.51 -18.49 3.62
N TYR A 39 -27.33 -19.22 2.51
CA TYR A 39 -26.64 -20.51 2.55
C TYR A 39 -25.11 -20.39 2.58
N TYR A 40 -24.59 -19.17 2.36
CA TYR A 40 -23.16 -18.87 2.36
C TYR A 40 -22.70 -18.10 3.59
N ASP A 41 -23.61 -17.65 4.45
CA ASP A 41 -23.30 -16.81 5.62
C ASP A 41 -22.29 -17.45 6.59
N ALA A 42 -22.28 -18.78 6.67
CA ALA A 42 -21.33 -19.51 7.49
C ALA A 42 -19.97 -19.76 6.81
N MET A 43 -19.84 -19.41 5.52
CA MET A 43 -18.59 -19.62 4.79
C MET A 43 -17.57 -18.54 5.15
N GLN A 44 -16.37 -18.96 5.47
CA GLN A 44 -15.24 -18.06 5.71
C GLN A 44 -14.11 -18.38 4.75
N TRP A 45 -13.50 -17.32 4.22
CA TRP A 45 -12.30 -17.47 3.41
C TRP A 45 -11.13 -17.94 4.29
N ARG A 46 -10.49 -19.02 3.87
CA ARG A 46 -9.26 -19.54 4.47
C ARG A 46 -8.17 -19.60 3.42
N ASN A 47 -7.04 -19.00 3.71
CA ASN A 47 -5.87 -19.14 2.85
C ASN A 47 -5.29 -20.56 3.02
N ILE A 48 -5.28 -21.32 1.94
CA ILE A 48 -4.77 -22.71 1.92
C ILE A 48 -3.41 -22.82 1.21
N GLY A 49 -2.82 -21.68 0.85
CA GLY A 49 -1.55 -21.65 0.12
C GLY A 49 -1.70 -21.89 -1.40
N PRO A 50 -0.58 -22.08 -2.12
CA PRO A 50 0.78 -22.07 -1.58
C PRO A 50 1.15 -20.71 -0.98
N TYR A 51 1.73 -20.71 0.21
CA TYR A 51 2.20 -19.51 0.87
C TYR A 51 3.45 -18.99 0.13
N ARG A 52 3.37 -17.79 -0.38
CA ARG A 52 4.53 -17.13 -1.00
C ARG A 52 5.23 -16.28 0.05
N GLY A 53 6.50 -16.57 0.30
CA GLY A 53 7.37 -15.62 0.94
C GLY A 53 7.48 -14.39 0.03
N GLY A 54 6.90 -13.26 0.44
CA GLY A 54 7.03 -12.00 -0.27
C GLY A 54 8.38 -11.35 0.02
N ARG A 55 8.56 -10.15 -0.52
CA ARG A 55 9.70 -9.31 -0.16
C ARG A 55 9.48 -8.70 1.21
N SER A 56 10.46 -8.77 2.08
CA SER A 56 10.51 -8.00 3.32
C SER A 56 11.32 -6.74 3.07
N ALA A 57 10.68 -5.58 3.22
CA ALA A 57 11.33 -4.30 2.99
C ALA A 57 11.80 -3.64 4.29
N ALA A 58 11.20 -3.97 5.42
CA ALA A 58 11.49 -3.41 6.72
C ALA A 58 11.64 -4.51 7.76
N VAL A 59 12.63 -4.36 8.64
CA VAL A 59 12.81 -5.20 9.83
C VAL A 59 13.27 -4.34 10.99
N THR A 60 12.85 -4.69 12.19
CA THR A 60 13.37 -4.11 13.43
C THR A 60 13.28 -5.12 14.57
N GLY A 61 14.31 -5.18 15.38
CA GLY A 61 14.29 -5.83 16.69
C GLY A 61 13.92 -4.82 17.77
N VAL A 62 13.65 -5.30 18.95
CA VAL A 62 13.33 -4.48 20.11
C VAL A 62 14.44 -4.60 21.15
N ALA A 63 15.02 -3.48 21.55
CA ALA A 63 16.05 -3.44 22.56
C ALA A 63 15.59 -4.15 23.85
N ASN A 64 16.45 -4.98 24.41
CA ASN A 64 16.21 -5.75 25.64
C ASN A 64 15.09 -6.80 25.56
N LYS A 65 14.60 -7.15 24.34
CA LYS A 65 13.62 -8.21 24.11
C LYS A 65 14.10 -9.12 22.97
N ALA A 66 14.97 -10.07 23.31
CA ALA A 66 15.69 -10.92 22.36
C ALA A 66 14.81 -11.72 21.38
N ASN A 67 13.55 -11.97 21.74
CA ASN A 67 12.63 -12.77 20.92
C ASN A 67 11.58 -11.91 20.17
N LEU A 68 11.61 -10.57 20.35
CA LEU A 68 10.61 -9.67 19.78
C LEU A 68 11.16 -8.97 18.54
N PHE A 69 10.55 -9.26 17.38
CA PHE A 69 10.89 -8.63 16.12
C PHE A 69 9.63 -8.22 15.37
N PHE A 70 9.80 -7.25 14.49
CA PHE A 70 8.78 -6.82 13.56
C PHE A 70 9.32 -6.83 12.13
N MET A 71 8.47 -7.19 11.19
CA MET A 71 8.78 -7.23 9.77
C MET A 71 7.70 -6.50 9.00
N GLY A 72 8.09 -5.66 8.06
CA GLY A 72 7.21 -5.03 7.08
C GLY A 72 7.34 -5.73 5.74
N ALA A 73 6.26 -6.32 5.28
CA ALA A 73 6.19 -7.03 4.01
C ALA A 73 5.75 -6.10 2.87
N THR A 74 6.21 -6.38 1.67
CA THR A 74 5.74 -5.71 0.47
C THR A 74 4.41 -6.34 0.03
N GLY A 75 3.32 -5.59 0.23
CA GLY A 75 1.96 -6.07 -0.04
C GLY A 75 1.37 -6.98 1.02
N GLY A 76 1.99 -7.08 2.21
CA GLY A 76 1.54 -7.98 3.28
C GLY A 76 1.49 -7.34 4.66
N GLY A 77 1.57 -6.02 4.77
CA GLY A 77 1.46 -5.32 6.05
C GLY A 77 2.62 -5.56 7.01
N VAL A 78 2.32 -5.42 8.30
CA VAL A 78 3.27 -5.56 9.42
C VAL A 78 3.05 -6.88 10.15
N TRP A 79 4.13 -7.60 10.35
CA TRP A 79 4.17 -8.87 11.06
C TRP A 79 5.01 -8.76 12.32
N LYS A 80 4.60 -9.45 13.36
CA LYS A 80 5.24 -9.49 14.67
C LYS A 80 5.54 -10.94 15.07
N THR A 81 6.70 -11.17 15.63
CA THR A 81 7.05 -12.41 16.33
C THR A 81 7.43 -12.10 17.76
N THR A 82 7.10 -13.01 18.68
CA THR A 82 7.50 -12.97 20.08
C THR A 82 8.33 -14.18 20.49
N ASP A 83 8.68 -15.03 19.53
CA ASP A 83 9.39 -16.31 19.70
C ASP A 83 10.61 -16.42 18.77
N ALA A 84 11.28 -15.30 18.52
CA ALA A 84 12.48 -15.20 17.67
C ALA A 84 12.26 -15.67 16.21
N GLY A 85 11.03 -15.55 15.69
CA GLY A 85 10.70 -15.86 14.30
C GLY A 85 10.15 -17.25 14.04
N ASN A 86 9.91 -18.06 15.07
CA ASN A 86 9.27 -19.38 14.89
C ASN A 86 7.82 -19.24 14.44
N SER A 87 7.10 -18.24 14.97
CA SER A 87 5.77 -17.87 14.51
C SER A 87 5.64 -16.38 14.23
N TRP A 88 4.73 -16.01 13.34
CA TRP A 88 4.49 -14.62 12.94
C TRP A 88 2.99 -14.34 12.89
N GLU A 89 2.59 -13.23 13.48
CA GLU A 89 1.23 -12.70 13.49
C GLU A 89 1.17 -11.43 12.66
N ASN A 90 0.17 -11.30 11.77
CA ASN A 90 -0.09 -10.02 11.12
C ASN A 90 -0.83 -9.10 12.08
N ILE A 91 -0.24 -7.93 12.34
CA ILE A 91 -0.78 -6.95 13.29
C ILE A 91 -1.34 -5.69 12.61
N SER A 92 -1.37 -5.64 11.30
CA SER A 92 -1.87 -4.50 10.53
C SER A 92 -3.18 -4.77 9.80
N ASP A 93 -3.61 -6.02 9.71
CA ASP A 93 -4.85 -6.40 9.06
C ASP A 93 -6.06 -5.70 9.72
N GLY A 94 -6.97 -5.20 8.89
CA GLY A 94 -8.12 -4.42 9.36
C GLY A 94 -7.86 -2.92 9.59
N PHE A 95 -6.58 -2.47 9.61
CA PHE A 95 -6.21 -1.06 9.75
C PHE A 95 -5.64 -0.49 8.45
N PHE A 96 -4.59 -1.09 7.95
CA PHE A 96 -3.97 -0.74 6.69
C PHE A 96 -3.38 -1.97 6.02
N GLY A 97 -3.45 -1.99 4.72
CA GLY A 97 -2.82 -3.00 3.90
C GLY A 97 -1.67 -2.44 3.10
N GLY A 98 -1.20 -3.23 2.16
CA GLY A 98 -0.24 -2.80 1.18
C GLY A 98 1.21 -2.95 1.64
N SER A 99 2.07 -2.15 1.02
CA SER A 99 3.50 -2.28 1.16
C SER A 99 4.03 -1.42 2.30
N VAL A 100 4.85 -2.02 3.14
CA VAL A 100 5.53 -1.36 4.24
C VAL A 100 6.97 -1.06 3.84
N GLY A 101 7.37 0.21 3.89
CA GLY A 101 8.72 0.67 3.60
C GLY A 101 9.63 0.69 4.81
N SER A 102 9.06 0.98 5.99
CA SER A 102 9.78 1.06 7.25
C SER A 102 8.91 0.74 8.46
N VAL A 103 9.53 0.10 9.46
CA VAL A 103 8.96 -0.12 10.80
C VAL A 103 9.99 0.37 11.81
N ALA A 104 9.55 1.15 12.79
CA ALA A 104 10.38 1.61 13.90
C ALA A 104 9.62 1.42 15.22
N VAL A 105 10.30 0.84 16.22
CA VAL A 105 9.80 0.68 17.57
C VAL A 105 10.56 1.61 18.48
N SER A 106 9.87 2.29 19.37
CA SER A 106 10.51 3.18 20.35
C SER A 106 11.32 2.38 21.35
N GLU A 107 12.56 2.83 21.61
CA GLU A 107 13.41 2.28 22.65
C GLU A 107 12.92 2.68 24.05
N TRP A 108 12.28 3.84 24.18
CA TRP A 108 11.72 4.36 25.42
C TRP A 108 10.47 3.61 25.87
N ASP A 109 9.54 3.37 24.91
CA ASP A 109 8.30 2.64 25.16
C ASP A 109 8.03 1.72 23.96
N ASN A 110 8.25 0.43 24.14
CA ASN A 110 8.07 -0.56 23.06
C ASN A 110 6.62 -0.75 22.60
N ASN A 111 5.64 -0.14 23.28
CA ASN A 111 4.26 -0.09 22.82
C ASN A 111 4.08 0.91 21.66
N VAL A 112 5.01 1.88 21.54
CA VAL A 112 4.98 2.90 20.50
C VAL A 112 5.71 2.41 19.25
N ILE A 113 4.95 2.23 18.16
CA ILE A 113 5.45 1.75 16.89
C ILE A 113 5.03 2.74 15.80
N TYR A 114 5.95 3.05 14.90
CA TYR A 114 5.68 3.83 13.69
C TYR A 114 5.94 3.00 12.45
N VAL A 115 5.04 3.13 11.49
CA VAL A 115 5.13 2.44 10.19
C VAL A 115 5.04 3.46 9.07
N GLY A 116 5.98 3.39 8.16
CA GLY A 116 5.98 4.14 6.93
C GLY A 116 5.58 3.25 5.78
N ASN A 117 4.47 3.59 5.11
CA ASN A 117 3.95 2.82 3.99
C ASN A 117 4.65 3.16 2.68
N GLY A 118 4.54 2.24 1.71
CA GLY A 118 5.13 2.30 0.40
C GLY A 118 6.48 1.61 0.29
N GLU A 119 6.62 0.76 -0.69
CA GLU A 119 7.82 -0.05 -0.91
C GLU A 119 9.06 0.84 -1.11
N LYS A 120 10.17 0.51 -0.45
CA LYS A 120 11.41 1.30 -0.53
C LYS A 120 12.35 0.87 -1.65
N THR A 121 12.18 -0.33 -2.18
CA THR A 121 13.07 -0.87 -3.21
C THR A 121 12.63 -0.40 -4.58
N VAL A 122 13.39 0.49 -5.19
CA VAL A 122 13.05 1.07 -6.51
C VAL A 122 13.22 0.03 -7.62
N ARG A 123 12.16 -0.16 -8.41
CA ARG A 123 12.11 -1.03 -9.60
C ARG A 123 10.80 -0.77 -10.37
N GLY A 124 10.53 -1.50 -11.47
CA GLY A 124 9.42 -1.20 -12.38
C GLY A 124 8.01 -1.36 -11.81
N ASN A 125 7.81 -2.13 -10.72
CA ASN A 125 6.49 -2.42 -10.14
C ASN A 125 6.43 -2.16 -8.63
N VAL A 126 6.83 -0.97 -8.20
CA VAL A 126 6.85 -0.55 -6.80
C VAL A 126 5.47 -0.12 -6.34
N SER A 127 5.00 -0.66 -5.22
CA SER A 127 3.70 -0.33 -4.64
C SER A 127 3.77 0.91 -3.76
N SER A 128 2.90 1.88 -4.02
CA SER A 128 2.76 3.09 -3.20
C SER A 128 2.07 2.79 -1.87
N GLY A 129 2.39 3.59 -0.86
CA GLY A 129 1.69 3.67 0.41
C GLY A 129 0.91 4.97 0.55
N ASP A 130 0.35 5.18 1.73
CA ASP A 130 -0.56 6.27 2.06
C ASP A 130 -0.09 7.14 3.25
N GLY A 131 1.16 7.00 3.68
CA GLY A 131 1.71 7.83 4.74
C GLY A 131 2.26 7.07 5.93
N VAL A 132 2.14 7.69 7.12
CA VAL A 132 2.64 7.16 8.38
C VAL A 132 1.50 6.69 9.27
N TRP A 133 1.68 5.51 9.85
CA TRP A 133 0.79 4.92 10.83
C TRP A 133 1.52 4.78 12.17
N LYS A 134 0.79 4.96 13.27
CA LYS A 134 1.27 4.84 14.65
C LYS A 134 0.41 3.90 15.45
N SER A 135 1.03 3.04 16.22
CA SER A 135 0.43 2.29 17.33
C SER A 135 1.02 2.80 18.65
N VAL A 136 0.23 2.74 19.73
CA VAL A 136 0.64 3.03 21.10
C VAL A 136 0.37 1.85 22.04
N ASP A 137 0.01 0.71 21.49
CA ASP A 137 -0.41 -0.50 22.20
C ASP A 137 0.25 -1.78 21.66
N ALA A 138 1.49 -1.65 21.22
CA ALA A 138 2.31 -2.74 20.65
C ALA A 138 1.71 -3.40 19.39
N GLY A 139 0.99 -2.61 18.58
CA GLY A 139 0.43 -3.05 17.31
C GLY A 139 -0.99 -3.62 17.38
N LYS A 140 -1.68 -3.49 18.52
CA LYS A 140 -3.08 -3.94 18.64
C LYS A 140 -4.03 -3.02 17.88
N THR A 141 -3.78 -1.71 17.92
CA THR A 141 -4.53 -0.71 17.16
C THR A 141 -3.59 0.27 16.46
N TRP A 142 -4.06 0.85 15.37
CA TRP A 142 -3.28 1.75 14.54
C TRP A 142 -4.06 2.99 14.17
N LYS A 143 -3.36 4.13 14.12
CA LYS A 143 -3.88 5.41 13.69
C LYS A 143 -3.03 5.98 12.58
N HIS A 144 -3.66 6.43 11.50
CA HIS A 144 -2.98 7.20 10.47
C HIS A 144 -2.62 8.60 10.99
N ILE A 145 -1.35 9.00 10.87
CA ILE A 145 -0.82 10.23 11.47
C ILE A 145 -0.19 11.18 10.45
N GLY A 146 -0.61 11.11 9.20
CA GLY A 146 -0.25 12.09 8.17
C GLY A 146 0.69 11.58 7.09
N LEU A 147 1.25 12.53 6.35
CA LEU A 147 2.08 12.32 5.17
C LEU A 147 1.38 11.45 4.10
N LYS A 148 0.06 11.60 3.95
CA LYS A 148 -0.78 10.76 3.08
C LYS A 148 -0.28 10.67 1.64
N ASN A 149 0.27 11.74 1.10
CA ASN A 149 0.75 11.80 -0.29
C ASN A 149 2.23 11.41 -0.44
N SER A 150 2.88 10.94 0.63
CA SER A 150 4.30 10.58 0.64
C SER A 150 4.68 9.44 -0.29
N ARG A 151 3.72 8.60 -0.66
CA ARG A 151 3.84 7.39 -1.50
C ARG A 151 4.83 6.35 -0.99
N HIS A 152 6.06 6.76 -0.64
CA HIS A 152 7.13 5.83 -0.22
C HIS A 152 7.90 6.42 0.95
N ILE A 153 7.89 5.69 2.08
CA ILE A 153 8.61 6.08 3.30
C ILE A 153 9.62 4.99 3.67
N PRO A 154 10.83 5.04 3.10
CA PRO A 154 11.84 3.99 3.26
C PRO A 154 12.48 3.94 4.65
N ARG A 155 12.36 5.00 5.44
CA ARG A 155 13.01 5.08 6.74
C ARG A 155 12.22 5.95 7.71
N ILE A 156 12.01 5.40 8.92
CA ILE A 156 11.57 6.16 10.10
C ILE A 156 12.63 5.99 11.19
N ARG A 157 12.88 7.04 11.95
CA ARG A 157 13.71 7.05 13.14
C ARG A 157 12.99 7.76 14.27
N ILE A 158 12.97 7.14 15.44
CA ILE A 158 12.40 7.67 16.67
C ILE A 158 13.55 8.09 17.56
N HIS A 159 13.41 9.21 18.25
CA HIS A 159 14.38 9.64 19.23
C HIS A 159 14.41 8.64 20.41
N PRO A 160 15.60 8.17 20.87
CA PRO A 160 15.69 7.05 21.81
C PRO A 160 15.05 7.32 23.17
N LYS A 161 14.99 8.60 23.60
CA LYS A 161 14.44 9.00 24.90
C LYS A 161 13.10 9.74 24.84
N ASN A 162 12.56 9.98 23.62
CA ASN A 162 11.29 10.66 23.45
C ASN A 162 10.56 10.14 22.21
N PRO A 163 9.52 9.31 22.39
CA PRO A 163 8.81 8.70 21.27
C PRO A 163 8.02 9.70 20.40
N ASP A 164 7.82 10.93 20.86
CA ASP A 164 7.12 11.97 20.10
C ASP A 164 8.03 12.71 19.12
N ILE A 165 9.35 12.56 19.24
CA ILE A 165 10.30 13.11 18.27
C ILE A 165 10.62 12.03 17.24
N VAL A 166 10.15 12.24 16.00
CA VAL A 166 10.23 11.27 14.91
C VAL A 166 10.71 11.93 13.63
N TYR A 167 11.54 11.22 12.90
CA TYR A 167 11.99 11.61 11.56
C TYR A 167 11.52 10.58 10.54
N ALA A 168 10.96 11.04 9.43
CA ALA A 168 10.56 10.23 8.29
C ALA A 168 11.28 10.70 7.03
N ALA A 169 11.97 9.78 6.36
CA ALA A 169 12.49 10.02 5.02
C ALA A 169 11.41 9.65 4.00
N VAL A 170 11.07 10.59 3.12
CA VAL A 170 10.01 10.44 2.12
C VAL A 170 10.61 10.53 0.72
N LEU A 171 10.34 9.53 -0.10
CA LEU A 171 10.76 9.52 -1.51
C LEU A 171 9.76 10.25 -2.43
N GLY A 172 8.50 10.33 -2.03
CA GLY A 172 7.45 10.87 -2.87
C GLY A 172 7.20 9.99 -4.10
N ASP A 173 6.89 10.59 -5.24
CA ASP A 173 6.78 9.85 -6.51
C ASP A 173 8.18 9.45 -7.01
N LEU A 174 8.34 8.16 -7.37
CA LEU A 174 9.64 7.64 -7.78
C LEU A 174 10.02 8.00 -9.22
N TYR A 175 9.02 8.24 -10.06
CA TYR A 175 9.22 8.38 -11.51
C TYR A 175 9.02 9.80 -12.04
N LYS A 176 8.72 10.75 -11.14
CA LYS A 176 8.56 12.17 -11.47
C LYS A 176 8.89 13.06 -10.27
N SER A 177 8.88 14.37 -10.49
CA SER A 177 8.97 15.35 -9.39
C SER A 177 7.85 15.16 -8.40
N SER A 178 8.17 15.34 -7.12
CA SER A 178 7.22 15.24 -6.01
C SER A 178 7.55 16.31 -4.98
N ALA A 179 6.54 17.09 -4.62
CA ALA A 179 6.65 18.13 -3.61
C ALA A 179 6.85 17.54 -2.20
N GLU A 180 6.44 16.28 -2.02
CA GLU A 180 6.52 15.57 -0.74
C GLU A 180 7.90 14.96 -0.47
N ARG A 181 8.81 14.97 -1.45
CA ARG A 181 10.15 14.39 -1.27
C ARG A 181 10.97 15.20 -0.28
N GLY A 182 11.51 14.51 0.75
CA GLY A 182 12.34 15.15 1.74
C GLY A 182 12.43 14.41 3.05
N VAL A 183 12.97 15.08 4.07
CA VAL A 183 13.02 14.61 5.45
C VAL A 183 12.02 15.40 6.27
N TYR A 184 11.11 14.69 6.91
CA TYR A 184 10.08 15.25 7.78
C TYR A 184 10.41 14.98 9.23
N LYS A 185 10.15 15.95 10.09
CA LYS A 185 10.29 15.83 11.52
C LYS A 185 8.95 16.12 12.18
N SER A 186 8.58 15.30 13.14
CA SER A 186 7.54 15.59 14.12
C SER A 186 8.16 15.72 15.51
N ILE A 187 7.61 16.59 16.35
CA ILE A 187 7.97 16.75 17.76
C ILE A 187 6.79 16.47 18.70
N ASN A 188 5.67 16.04 18.16
CA ASN A 188 4.40 15.81 18.84
C ASN A 188 3.76 14.46 18.45
N GLY A 189 4.59 13.46 18.22
CA GLY A 189 4.14 12.10 17.98
C GLY A 189 3.42 11.89 16.65
N GLY A 190 3.67 12.76 15.65
CA GLY A 190 3.06 12.67 14.33
C GLY A 190 1.76 13.46 14.17
N LEU A 191 1.37 14.28 15.16
CA LEU A 191 0.20 15.17 15.03
C LEU A 191 0.45 16.26 13.99
N SER A 192 1.70 16.67 13.82
CA SER A 192 2.15 17.55 12.73
C SER A 192 3.57 17.19 12.29
N TRP A 193 3.87 17.56 11.04
CA TRP A 193 5.15 17.25 10.39
C TRP A 193 5.75 18.51 9.78
#